data_6d1cdada30cde5f9ce6d2f5230156fb1
#
_entry.id   6d1cdada30cde5f9ce6d2f5230156fb1
#
_cell.length_a   1.000
_cell.length_b   1.000
_cell.length_c   1.000
_cell.angle_alpha   90.00
_cell.angle_beta   90.00
_cell.angle_gamma   90.00
#
_symmetry.space_group_name_H-M   'P 1'
#
loop_
_entity.id
_entity.type
_entity.pdbx_description
1 polymer ?
#
loop_
_entity_poly.entity_id
_entity_poly.type
_entity_poly.pdbx_seq_one_letter_code
_entity_poly.pdbx_strand_id
1 'polypeptide(L)'
;MKQVGWLVGVLAFLAVVLGPVLVTQAKGVAPRRTLYGPKLSTLDYTEVTFRNEPQNLTLAGMLFVPEGEGPFPAVAIIHGAGTSVRDNTWYLSLASYLKENGVLVLLPDKRGSEKSEGNWRTSSYEDLATDTVAAVEFLKSQNMVAVSKVGIIGMSQGGQISPYVVHLSPDVDFLVDVVGTSLNNYDVLHYEETNNLREMGFLPGVSDLIAYPSTWVLRNFRQKEFWDAVGNFDALSYWKELSVPALVMYGSDDPNVPAEASKARLESLNKDNIEVKIYEGSEHALQDPPGKGNDHFRIEALADIKDFIFSVK
;
A
#
# COMPACT_ATOMS: atom_id res chain seq x y z
N MET A 1 -13.87 45.75 30.41
CA MET A 1 -14.02 45.80 28.95
C MET A 1 -12.99 44.97 28.18
N LYS A 2 -11.66 45.08 28.47
CA LYS A 2 -10.61 44.30 27.75
C LYS A 2 -10.73 42.77 27.90
N GLN A 3 -11.11 42.25 29.06
CA GLN A 3 -11.26 40.81 29.30
C GLN A 3 -12.49 40.23 28.58
N VAL A 4 -13.58 40.98 28.48
CA VAL A 4 -14.79 40.54 27.73
C VAL A 4 -14.49 40.45 26.22
N GLY A 5 -13.76 41.43 25.68
CA GLY A 5 -13.37 41.43 24.26
C GLY A 5 -12.46 40.25 23.92
N TRP A 6 -11.54 39.88 24.81
CA TRP A 6 -10.67 38.72 24.63
C TRP A 6 -11.47 37.40 24.67
N LEU A 7 -12.41 37.26 25.61
CA LEU A 7 -13.27 36.07 25.73
C LEU A 7 -14.16 35.91 24.48
N VAL A 8 -14.73 36.97 23.97
CA VAL A 8 -15.53 36.98 22.74
C VAL A 8 -14.67 36.59 21.53
N GLY A 9 -13.44 37.08 21.44
CA GLY A 9 -12.50 36.70 20.39
C GLY A 9 -12.13 35.23 20.42
N VAL A 10 -11.86 34.67 21.59
CA VAL A 10 -11.58 33.23 21.77
C VAL A 10 -12.78 32.38 21.41
N LEU A 11 -13.98 32.74 21.83
CA LEU A 11 -15.23 32.02 21.51
C LEU A 11 -15.52 32.05 20.00
N ALA A 12 -15.33 33.22 19.36
CA ALA A 12 -15.49 33.34 17.92
C ALA A 12 -14.44 32.47 17.15
N PHE A 13 -13.19 32.46 17.59
CA PHE A 13 -12.16 31.64 17.03
C PHE A 13 -12.49 30.13 17.17
N LEU A 14 -12.89 29.71 18.37
CA LEU A 14 -13.32 28.33 18.62
C LEU A 14 -14.55 27.96 17.76
N ALA A 15 -15.50 28.85 17.57
CA ALA A 15 -16.69 28.63 16.72
C ALA A 15 -16.27 28.43 15.24
N VAL A 16 -15.30 29.20 14.75
CA VAL A 16 -14.77 29.06 13.38
C VAL A 16 -14.00 27.76 13.20
N VAL A 17 -13.21 27.38 14.18
CA VAL A 17 -12.35 26.16 14.09
C VAL A 17 -13.16 24.89 14.34
N LEU A 18 -14.00 24.87 15.38
CA LEU A 18 -14.72 23.67 15.80
C LEU A 18 -16.15 23.58 15.21
N GLY A 19 -16.73 24.69 14.80
CA GLY A 19 -18.08 24.70 14.23
C GLY A 19 -18.25 23.77 13.03
N PRO A 20 -17.38 23.82 12.01
CA PRO A 20 -17.43 22.91 10.88
C PRO A 20 -17.28 21.44 11.29
N VAL A 21 -16.39 21.16 12.25
CA VAL A 21 -16.19 19.81 12.79
C VAL A 21 -17.46 19.30 13.47
N LEU A 22 -18.08 20.09 14.32
CA LEU A 22 -19.33 19.73 15.01
C LEU A 22 -20.46 19.46 14.01
N VAL A 23 -20.55 20.27 12.96
CA VAL A 23 -21.56 20.08 11.89
C VAL A 23 -21.29 18.78 11.11
N THR A 24 -20.04 18.49 10.77
CA THR A 24 -19.65 17.25 10.07
C THR A 24 -19.95 16.03 10.96
N GLN A 25 -19.57 16.09 12.23
CA GLN A 25 -19.86 15.00 13.18
C GLN A 25 -21.37 14.80 13.40
N ALA A 26 -22.15 15.87 13.45
CA ALA A 26 -23.61 15.80 13.58
C ALA A 26 -24.30 15.22 12.34
N LYS A 27 -23.75 15.44 11.15
CA LYS A 27 -24.25 14.87 9.88
C LYS A 27 -23.77 13.44 9.64
N GLY A 28 -22.79 12.98 10.39
CA GLY A 28 -22.00 11.76 10.13
C GLY A 28 -20.91 12.01 9.08
N VAL A 29 -19.74 11.42 9.32
CA VAL A 29 -18.68 11.35 8.29
C VAL A 29 -19.16 10.41 7.19
N ALA A 30 -18.98 10.79 5.94
CA ALA A 30 -19.32 9.91 4.82
C ALA A 30 -18.59 8.57 4.99
N PRO A 31 -19.28 7.42 4.87
CA PRO A 31 -18.62 6.14 4.98
C PRO A 31 -17.57 6.02 3.88
N ARG A 32 -16.38 5.48 4.23
CA ARG A 32 -15.38 5.15 3.23
C ARG A 32 -15.99 4.16 2.24
N ARG A 33 -15.66 4.33 0.97
CA ARG A 33 -16.13 3.47 -0.11
C ARG A 33 -15.66 2.04 0.14
N THR A 34 -16.56 1.08 0.02
CA THR A 34 -16.27 -0.34 0.24
C THR A 34 -16.02 -1.03 -1.10
N LEU A 35 -14.88 -1.67 -1.23
CA LEU A 35 -14.55 -2.47 -2.40
C LEU A 35 -15.40 -3.74 -2.44
N TYR A 36 -16.01 -4.00 -3.59
CA TYR A 36 -16.67 -5.26 -3.90
C TYR A 36 -15.74 -6.15 -4.71
N GLY A 37 -15.75 -7.44 -4.44
CA GLY A 37 -14.90 -8.40 -5.13
C GLY A 37 -15.11 -9.83 -4.58
N PRO A 38 -14.22 -10.76 -4.94
CA PRO A 38 -14.33 -12.14 -4.50
C PRO A 38 -14.18 -12.26 -2.98
N LYS A 39 -14.85 -13.27 -2.43
CA LYS A 39 -14.65 -13.70 -1.05
C LYS A 39 -13.68 -14.87 -1.02
N LEU A 40 -12.91 -15.00 0.02
CA LEU A 40 -11.96 -16.11 0.19
C LEU A 40 -12.61 -17.48 0.01
N SER A 41 -13.83 -17.66 0.55
CA SER A 41 -14.58 -18.92 0.46
C SER A 41 -14.97 -19.34 -0.97
N THR A 42 -14.82 -18.47 -1.97
CA THR A 42 -15.12 -18.74 -3.38
C THR A 42 -13.88 -18.94 -4.23
N LEU A 43 -12.69 -18.87 -3.64
CA LEU A 43 -11.42 -18.95 -4.36
C LEU A 43 -10.67 -20.22 -4.03
N ASP A 44 -10.12 -20.85 -5.07
CA ASP A 44 -9.21 -21.99 -4.92
C ASP A 44 -7.77 -21.49 -4.78
N TYR A 45 -7.11 -21.93 -3.72
CA TYR A 45 -5.70 -21.68 -3.45
C TYR A 45 -5.06 -22.87 -2.70
N THR A 46 -3.76 -22.96 -2.76
CA THR A 46 -2.97 -23.91 -1.98
C THR A 46 -2.36 -23.19 -0.79
N GLU A 47 -2.56 -23.71 0.43
CA GLU A 47 -1.81 -23.21 1.58
C GLU A 47 -0.34 -23.61 1.47
N VAL A 48 0.54 -22.64 1.70
CA VAL A 48 1.99 -22.83 1.65
C VAL A 48 2.65 -22.24 2.89
N THR A 49 3.81 -22.78 3.21
CA THR A 49 4.71 -22.24 4.22
C THR A 49 6.11 -22.12 3.64
N PHE A 50 6.83 -21.10 4.04
CA PHE A 50 8.23 -20.87 3.62
C PHE A 50 8.98 -20.19 4.77
N ARG A 51 10.30 -20.13 4.67
CA ARG A 51 11.12 -19.64 5.77
C ARG A 51 11.85 -18.35 5.39
N ASN A 52 11.79 -17.38 6.28
CA ASN A 52 12.75 -16.29 6.33
C ASN A 52 13.94 -16.76 7.19
N GLU A 53 14.91 -17.38 6.56
CA GLU A 53 16.06 -17.98 7.26
C GLU A 53 16.88 -16.95 8.05
N PRO A 54 17.20 -15.75 7.52
CA PRO A 54 17.94 -14.73 8.26
C PRO A 54 17.31 -14.34 9.60
N GLN A 55 15.98 -14.40 9.69
CA GLN A 55 15.25 -14.05 10.91
C GLN A 55 14.66 -15.25 11.65
N ASN A 56 14.90 -16.46 11.13
CA ASN A 56 14.39 -17.71 11.69
C ASN A 56 12.87 -17.70 11.91
N LEU A 57 12.12 -17.15 10.95
CA LEU A 57 10.66 -17.09 10.98
C LEU A 57 10.04 -18.05 9.97
N THR A 58 8.98 -18.75 10.37
CA THR A 58 8.08 -19.46 9.46
C THR A 58 6.97 -18.54 9.03
N LEU A 59 6.85 -18.34 7.72
CA LEU A 59 5.82 -17.57 7.09
C LEU A 59 4.86 -18.50 6.37
N ALA A 60 3.60 -18.09 6.29
CA ALA A 60 2.55 -18.79 5.57
C ALA A 60 1.97 -17.91 4.46
N GLY A 61 1.22 -18.51 3.57
CA GLY A 61 0.54 -17.75 2.52
C GLY A 61 -0.42 -18.60 1.70
N MET A 62 -1.10 -17.95 0.81
CA MET A 62 -2.00 -18.54 -0.18
C MET A 62 -1.34 -18.49 -1.55
N LEU A 63 -1.16 -19.64 -2.17
CA LEU A 63 -0.65 -19.76 -3.54
C LEU A 63 -1.81 -20.00 -4.49
N PHE A 64 -2.04 -19.03 -5.38
CA PHE A 64 -3.05 -19.09 -6.43
C PHE A 64 -2.40 -19.58 -7.72
N VAL A 65 -2.69 -20.82 -8.09
CA VAL A 65 -2.08 -21.49 -9.25
C VAL A 65 -2.99 -21.31 -10.46
N PRO A 66 -2.48 -20.77 -11.59
CA PRO A 66 -3.25 -20.67 -12.82
C PRO A 66 -3.56 -22.05 -13.41
N GLU A 67 -4.56 -22.13 -14.28
CA GLU A 67 -4.82 -23.32 -15.07
C GLU A 67 -3.78 -23.48 -16.21
N GLY A 68 -3.42 -24.71 -16.54
CA GLY A 68 -2.47 -25.03 -17.61
C GLY A 68 -1.16 -25.59 -17.14
N GLU A 69 -0.21 -25.77 -18.06
CA GLU A 69 1.07 -26.45 -17.79
C GLU A 69 2.23 -25.49 -17.49
N GLY A 70 2.08 -24.18 -17.73
CA GLY A 70 3.16 -23.17 -17.59
C GLY A 70 4.21 -23.26 -18.71
N PRO A 71 5.41 -22.65 -18.57
CA PRO A 71 5.86 -21.88 -17.40
C PRO A 71 5.08 -20.57 -17.24
N PHE A 72 4.70 -20.25 -15.99
CA PHE A 72 3.96 -19.02 -15.67
C PHE A 72 4.89 -17.92 -15.15
N PRO A 73 4.61 -16.62 -15.44
CA PRO A 73 5.15 -15.55 -14.60
C PRO A 73 4.58 -15.68 -13.19
N ALA A 74 5.38 -15.35 -12.18
CA ALA A 74 4.99 -15.44 -10.78
C ALA A 74 5.14 -14.10 -10.07
N VAL A 75 4.30 -13.83 -9.09
CA VAL A 75 4.39 -12.63 -8.26
C VAL A 75 4.19 -12.94 -6.78
N ALA A 76 4.98 -12.28 -5.92
CA ALA A 76 4.72 -12.19 -4.49
C ALA A 76 4.07 -10.84 -4.18
N ILE A 77 2.92 -10.83 -3.48
CA ILE A 77 2.24 -9.60 -3.07
C ILE A 77 2.78 -9.14 -1.71
N ILE A 78 3.14 -7.87 -1.60
CA ILE A 78 3.59 -7.24 -0.35
C ILE A 78 2.43 -6.42 0.23
N HIS A 79 2.05 -6.74 1.47
CA HIS A 79 0.93 -6.07 2.13
C HIS A 79 1.18 -4.61 2.49
N GLY A 80 0.12 -3.83 2.49
CA GLY A 80 0.06 -2.48 3.05
C GLY A 80 0.26 -2.45 4.57
N ALA A 81 0.07 -1.28 5.17
CA ALA A 81 0.19 -1.08 6.61
C ALA A 81 -0.86 -1.88 7.40
N GLY A 82 -0.51 -2.23 8.64
CA GLY A 82 -1.42 -2.94 9.53
C GLY A 82 -1.35 -4.46 9.43
N THR A 83 -2.30 -5.10 10.11
CA THR A 83 -2.47 -6.56 10.12
C THR A 83 -3.05 -7.02 8.78
N SER A 84 -2.49 -8.05 8.17
CA SER A 84 -3.11 -8.67 7.00
C SER A 84 -4.29 -9.56 7.43
N VAL A 85 -5.30 -9.61 6.56
CA VAL A 85 -6.46 -10.49 6.70
C VAL A 85 -6.64 -11.20 5.37
N ARG A 86 -6.71 -12.52 5.39
CA ARG A 86 -6.82 -13.34 4.18
C ARG A 86 -8.08 -13.03 3.35
N ASP A 87 -9.21 -12.73 4.02
CA ASP A 87 -10.47 -12.34 3.34
C ASP A 87 -10.54 -10.83 3.04
N ASN A 88 -9.42 -10.23 2.64
CA ASN A 88 -9.38 -8.83 2.22
C ASN A 88 -9.63 -8.73 0.72
N THR A 89 -10.77 -8.17 0.36
CA THR A 89 -11.26 -8.03 -1.02
C THR A 89 -10.25 -7.35 -1.97
N TRP A 90 -9.47 -6.38 -1.49
CA TRP A 90 -8.49 -5.67 -2.31
C TRP A 90 -7.41 -6.60 -2.85
N TYR A 91 -6.79 -7.39 -1.95
CA TYR A 91 -5.76 -8.37 -2.33
C TYR A 91 -6.36 -9.56 -3.10
N LEU A 92 -7.55 -10.01 -2.70
CA LEU A 92 -8.22 -11.13 -3.36
C LEU A 92 -8.64 -10.77 -4.80
N SER A 93 -9.07 -9.53 -5.06
CA SER A 93 -9.39 -9.06 -6.41
C SER A 93 -8.18 -9.11 -7.33
N LEU A 94 -7.03 -8.64 -6.84
CA LEU A 94 -5.77 -8.68 -7.58
C LEU A 94 -5.31 -10.13 -7.82
N ALA A 95 -5.26 -10.94 -6.76
CA ALA A 95 -4.79 -12.33 -6.84
C ALA A 95 -5.66 -13.20 -7.75
N SER A 96 -6.99 -13.08 -7.64
CA SER A 96 -7.95 -13.80 -8.48
C SER A 96 -7.81 -13.40 -9.95
N TYR A 97 -7.79 -12.09 -10.23
CA TYR A 97 -7.65 -11.60 -11.60
C TYR A 97 -6.35 -12.08 -12.25
N LEU A 98 -5.23 -11.99 -11.54
CA LEU A 98 -3.94 -12.43 -12.05
C LEU A 98 -3.88 -13.95 -12.26
N LYS A 99 -4.40 -14.74 -11.31
CA LYS A 99 -4.55 -16.20 -11.47
C LYS A 99 -5.33 -16.56 -12.72
N GLU A 100 -6.49 -15.95 -12.91
CA GLU A 100 -7.38 -16.18 -14.08
C GLU A 100 -6.72 -15.79 -15.40
N ASN A 101 -5.72 -14.91 -15.36
CA ASN A 101 -4.96 -14.45 -16.51
C ASN A 101 -3.57 -15.09 -16.64
N GLY A 102 -3.33 -16.24 -15.99
CA GLY A 102 -2.11 -17.03 -16.21
C GLY A 102 -0.88 -16.56 -15.41
N VAL A 103 -1.08 -15.90 -14.28
CA VAL A 103 0.01 -15.50 -13.37
C VAL A 103 -0.09 -16.31 -12.08
N LEU A 104 1.02 -16.94 -11.67
CA LEU A 104 1.14 -17.60 -10.36
C LEU A 104 1.27 -16.53 -9.27
N VAL A 105 0.37 -16.53 -8.29
CA VAL A 105 0.34 -15.49 -7.26
C VAL A 105 0.55 -16.09 -5.89
N LEU A 106 1.58 -15.63 -5.19
CA LEU A 106 1.75 -15.85 -3.76
C LEU A 106 1.25 -14.62 -3.01
N LEU A 107 0.22 -14.80 -2.18
CA LEU A 107 -0.27 -13.83 -1.24
C LEU A 107 0.14 -14.28 0.17
N PRO A 108 1.30 -13.80 0.70
CA PRO A 108 1.78 -14.18 2.02
C PRO A 108 0.86 -13.63 3.12
N ASP A 109 0.78 -14.30 4.24
CA ASP A 109 0.33 -13.67 5.48
C ASP A 109 1.46 -12.78 6.02
N LYS A 110 1.19 -11.52 6.25
CA LYS A 110 2.18 -10.61 6.84
C LYS A 110 2.67 -11.16 8.18
N ARG A 111 3.95 -11.03 8.50
CA ARG A 111 4.48 -11.49 9.78
C ARG A 111 3.62 -11.06 10.97
N GLY A 112 3.33 -11.96 11.90
CA GLY A 112 2.46 -11.72 13.04
C GLY A 112 0.98 -11.57 12.70
N SER A 113 0.57 -12.00 11.51
CA SER A 113 -0.83 -12.05 11.07
C SER A 113 -1.17 -13.46 10.61
N GLU A 114 -2.44 -13.85 10.72
CA GLU A 114 -2.99 -15.13 10.27
C GLU A 114 -2.13 -16.33 10.74
N LYS A 115 -1.39 -16.99 9.85
CA LYS A 115 -0.56 -18.16 10.13
C LYS A 115 0.94 -17.87 10.13
N SER A 116 1.36 -16.64 9.87
CA SER A 116 2.78 -16.25 9.89
C SER A 116 3.26 -15.89 11.29
N GLU A 117 4.47 -16.36 11.63
CA GLU A 117 5.17 -15.98 12.86
C GLU A 117 5.62 -14.53 12.83
N GLY A 118 6.11 -14.02 13.97
CA GLY A 118 6.69 -12.69 14.11
C GLY A 118 5.73 -11.62 14.61
N ASN A 119 6.11 -10.35 14.42
CA ASN A 119 5.32 -9.20 14.84
C ASN A 119 5.59 -7.98 13.94
N TRP A 120 4.66 -7.63 13.06
CA TRP A 120 4.81 -6.51 12.14
C TRP A 120 4.90 -5.14 12.84
N ARG A 121 4.35 -5.00 14.06
CA ARG A 121 4.30 -3.71 14.79
C ARG A 121 5.68 -3.23 15.24
N THR A 122 6.57 -4.18 15.50
CA THR A 122 7.93 -3.92 15.99
C THR A 122 8.99 -4.22 14.94
N SER A 123 8.58 -4.51 13.71
CA SER A 123 9.50 -4.81 12.61
C SER A 123 9.84 -3.57 11.80
N SER A 124 11.10 -3.46 11.44
CA SER A 124 11.58 -2.45 10.49
C SER A 124 11.11 -2.75 9.06
N TYR A 125 11.28 -1.79 8.15
CA TYR A 125 11.04 -2.05 6.73
C TYR A 125 12.03 -3.05 6.13
N GLU A 126 13.25 -3.12 6.68
CA GLU A 126 14.22 -4.15 6.33
C GLU A 126 13.71 -5.56 6.69
N ASP A 127 13.17 -5.71 7.90
CA ASP A 127 12.56 -6.97 8.33
C ASP A 127 11.42 -7.40 7.39
N LEU A 128 10.53 -6.48 7.03
CA LEU A 128 9.42 -6.76 6.12
C LEU A 128 9.89 -7.05 4.70
N ALA A 129 10.96 -6.40 4.26
CA ALA A 129 11.56 -6.66 2.95
C ALA A 129 12.17 -8.06 2.87
N THR A 130 12.86 -8.52 3.93
CA THR A 130 13.42 -9.90 3.96
C THR A 130 12.36 -10.99 3.93
N ASP A 131 11.14 -10.74 4.46
CA ASP A 131 10.00 -11.66 4.29
C ASP A 131 9.62 -11.80 2.82
N THR A 132 9.66 -10.69 2.07
CA THR A 132 9.36 -10.70 0.65
C THR A 132 10.46 -11.39 -0.15
N VAL A 133 11.73 -11.21 0.23
CA VAL A 133 12.84 -11.97 -0.37
C VAL A 133 12.62 -13.47 -0.20
N ALA A 134 12.25 -13.92 1.01
CA ALA A 134 11.92 -15.32 1.26
C ALA A 134 10.72 -15.81 0.43
N ALA A 135 9.72 -14.97 0.19
CA ALA A 135 8.58 -15.29 -0.68
C ALA A 135 9.02 -15.44 -2.15
N VAL A 136 9.94 -14.60 -2.64
CA VAL A 136 10.52 -14.70 -3.99
C VAL A 136 11.34 -15.98 -4.13
N GLU A 137 12.18 -16.30 -3.16
CA GLU A 137 12.97 -17.55 -3.12
C GLU A 137 12.06 -18.79 -3.13
N PHE A 138 10.96 -18.77 -2.36
CA PHE A 138 9.97 -19.82 -2.39
C PHE A 138 9.35 -19.98 -3.78
N LEU A 139 8.93 -18.91 -4.44
CA LEU A 139 8.36 -18.97 -5.79
C LEU A 139 9.33 -19.56 -6.81
N LYS A 140 10.62 -19.29 -6.69
CA LYS A 140 11.66 -19.83 -7.58
C LYS A 140 11.99 -21.30 -7.30
N SER A 141 11.90 -21.73 -6.05
CA SER A 141 12.30 -23.08 -5.63
C SER A 141 11.15 -24.08 -5.57
N GLN A 142 9.88 -23.65 -5.60
CA GLN A 142 8.74 -24.54 -5.55
C GLN A 142 8.67 -25.42 -6.82
N ASN A 143 8.17 -26.65 -6.68
CA ASN A 143 8.11 -27.64 -7.75
C ASN A 143 6.67 -27.97 -8.21
N MET A 144 5.68 -27.19 -7.80
CA MET A 144 4.27 -27.40 -8.14
C MET A 144 3.98 -27.05 -9.60
N VAL A 145 4.57 -25.97 -10.09
CA VAL A 145 4.46 -25.51 -11.49
C VAL A 145 5.76 -24.84 -11.94
N ALA A 146 6.01 -24.88 -13.25
CA ALA A 146 7.16 -24.19 -13.83
C ALA A 146 6.94 -22.66 -13.81
N VAL A 147 7.98 -21.92 -13.43
CA VAL A 147 8.01 -20.47 -13.35
C VAL A 147 8.94 -19.89 -14.40
N SER A 148 8.50 -18.89 -15.16
CA SER A 148 9.31 -18.23 -16.19
C SER A 148 10.12 -17.05 -15.67
N LYS A 149 9.53 -16.27 -14.76
CA LYS A 149 10.10 -15.09 -14.11
C LYS A 149 9.36 -14.81 -12.81
N VAL A 150 9.99 -14.11 -11.87
CA VAL A 150 9.40 -13.75 -10.58
C VAL A 150 9.46 -12.24 -10.37
N GLY A 151 8.31 -11.63 -10.14
CA GLY A 151 8.22 -10.21 -9.75
C GLY A 151 7.57 -10.04 -8.38
N ILE A 152 7.47 -8.79 -7.98
CA ILE A 152 6.78 -8.39 -6.75
C ILE A 152 5.71 -7.35 -7.06
N ILE A 153 4.60 -7.41 -6.31
CA ILE A 153 3.55 -6.38 -6.35
C ILE A 153 3.40 -5.83 -4.94
N GLY A 154 3.88 -4.62 -4.72
CA GLY A 154 3.72 -3.94 -3.43
C GLY A 154 2.47 -3.09 -3.42
N MET A 155 1.68 -3.20 -2.35
CA MET A 155 0.45 -2.43 -2.19
C MET A 155 0.58 -1.48 -1.00
N SER A 156 0.37 -0.17 -1.22
CA SER A 156 0.50 0.86 -0.18
C SER A 156 1.88 0.82 0.50
N GLN A 157 2.00 0.58 1.80
CA GLN A 157 3.28 0.38 2.49
C GLN A 157 4.16 -0.65 1.78
N GLY A 158 3.55 -1.72 1.23
CA GLY A 158 4.28 -2.72 0.45
C GLY A 158 4.93 -2.13 -0.80
N GLY A 159 4.25 -1.21 -1.49
CA GLY A 159 4.81 -0.47 -2.63
C GLY A 159 6.00 0.40 -2.22
N GLN A 160 5.90 1.09 -1.10
CA GLN A 160 7.02 1.88 -0.56
C GLN A 160 8.25 1.02 -0.22
N ILE A 161 8.06 -0.23 0.23
CA ILE A 161 9.14 -1.16 0.56
C ILE A 161 9.72 -1.83 -0.70
N SER A 162 8.93 -1.97 -1.76
CA SER A 162 9.26 -2.77 -2.95
C SER A 162 10.62 -2.46 -3.59
N PRO A 163 11.07 -1.22 -3.81
CA PRO A 163 12.37 -0.95 -4.39
C PRO A 163 13.52 -1.41 -3.48
N TYR A 164 13.30 -1.43 -2.16
CA TYR A 164 14.26 -1.98 -1.22
C TYR A 164 14.35 -3.51 -1.31
N VAL A 165 13.24 -4.21 -1.56
CA VAL A 165 13.25 -5.66 -1.83
C VAL A 165 14.11 -5.97 -3.07
N VAL A 166 13.95 -5.20 -4.15
CA VAL A 166 14.78 -5.35 -5.37
C VAL A 166 16.26 -5.12 -5.08
N HIS A 167 16.58 -4.15 -4.21
CA HIS A 167 17.97 -3.92 -3.79
C HIS A 167 18.56 -5.12 -3.02
N LEU A 168 17.74 -5.82 -2.21
CA LEU A 168 18.17 -6.97 -1.43
C LEU A 168 18.25 -8.28 -2.23
N SER A 169 17.44 -8.42 -3.29
CA SER A 169 17.33 -9.67 -4.03
C SER A 169 17.51 -9.46 -5.53
N PRO A 170 18.55 -10.06 -6.14
CA PRO A 170 18.73 -10.06 -7.60
C PRO A 170 17.74 -10.98 -8.31
N ASP A 171 16.94 -11.74 -7.56
CA ASP A 171 15.98 -12.72 -8.07
C ASP A 171 14.63 -12.12 -8.44
N VAL A 172 14.46 -10.81 -8.28
CA VAL A 172 13.27 -10.07 -8.69
C VAL A 172 13.46 -9.57 -10.13
N ASP A 173 12.63 -10.02 -11.06
CA ASP A 173 12.71 -9.67 -12.47
C ASP A 173 11.96 -8.37 -12.81
N PHE A 174 10.94 -8.00 -12.03
CA PHE A 174 10.14 -6.78 -12.20
C PHE A 174 9.41 -6.38 -10.92
N LEU A 175 8.98 -5.12 -10.88
CA LEU A 175 8.28 -4.54 -9.75
C LEU A 175 7.00 -3.84 -10.21
N VAL A 176 5.88 -4.09 -9.48
CA VAL A 176 4.66 -3.27 -9.58
C VAL A 176 4.41 -2.62 -8.22
N ASP A 177 4.27 -1.30 -8.21
CA ASP A 177 3.91 -0.51 -7.02
C ASP A 177 2.49 0.01 -7.18
N VAL A 178 1.59 -0.48 -6.34
CA VAL A 178 0.19 -0.08 -6.29
C VAL A 178 0.00 0.85 -5.10
N VAL A 179 -0.11 2.15 -5.36
CA VAL A 179 -0.32 3.25 -4.41
C VAL A 179 0.71 3.32 -3.27
N GLY A 180 1.94 2.88 -3.54
CA GLY A 180 3.06 3.09 -2.63
C GLY A 180 3.64 4.49 -2.79
N THR A 181 3.92 5.16 -1.68
CA THR A 181 4.48 6.51 -1.75
C THR A 181 5.96 6.51 -2.11
N SER A 182 6.39 7.45 -2.91
CA SER A 182 7.81 7.77 -3.10
C SER A 182 8.34 8.83 -2.12
N LEU A 183 7.48 9.38 -1.26
CA LEU A 183 7.87 10.31 -0.21
C LEU A 183 8.43 9.55 1.00
N ASN A 184 9.15 10.26 1.88
CA ASN A 184 9.54 9.68 3.17
C ASN A 184 8.32 9.50 4.10
N ASN A 185 8.47 8.65 5.10
CA ASN A 185 7.41 8.28 6.02
C ASN A 185 6.74 9.47 6.72
N TYR A 186 7.51 10.51 7.07
CA TYR A 186 6.95 11.64 7.84
C TYR A 186 6.13 12.56 6.96
N ASP A 187 6.53 12.76 5.71
CA ASP A 187 5.80 13.61 4.77
C ASP A 187 4.47 12.94 4.36
N VAL A 188 4.48 11.63 4.12
CA VAL A 188 3.23 10.92 3.80
C VAL A 188 2.29 10.85 5.01
N LEU A 189 2.81 10.64 6.22
CA LEU A 189 1.99 10.69 7.43
C LEU A 189 1.34 12.06 7.64
N HIS A 190 2.09 13.14 7.37
CA HIS A 190 1.55 14.49 7.46
C HIS A 190 0.43 14.73 6.44
N TYR A 191 0.61 14.26 5.21
CA TYR A 191 -0.41 14.34 4.18
C TYR A 191 -1.68 13.57 4.56
N GLU A 192 -1.54 12.30 4.98
CA GLU A 192 -2.64 11.46 5.42
C GLU A 192 -3.40 12.08 6.60
N GLU A 193 -2.69 12.56 7.61
CA GLU A 193 -3.31 13.18 8.79
C GLU A 193 -4.02 14.49 8.44
N THR A 194 -3.46 15.28 7.52
CA THR A 194 -4.12 16.49 7.01
C THR A 194 -5.46 16.15 6.36
N ASN A 195 -5.51 15.10 5.54
CA ASN A 195 -6.75 14.67 4.89
C ASN A 195 -7.75 14.07 5.90
N ASN A 196 -7.29 13.27 6.86
CA ASN A 196 -8.14 12.79 7.95
C ASN A 196 -8.82 13.94 8.72
N LEU A 197 -8.07 14.99 9.02
CA LEU A 197 -8.62 16.17 9.69
C LEU A 197 -9.66 16.91 8.80
N ARG A 198 -9.42 16.99 7.48
CA ARG A 198 -10.38 17.55 6.52
C ARG A 198 -11.65 16.72 6.46
N GLU A 199 -11.55 15.39 6.42
CA GLU A 199 -12.71 14.49 6.49
C GLU A 199 -13.50 14.66 7.80
N MET A 200 -12.82 14.96 8.92
CA MET A 200 -13.47 15.31 10.19
C MET A 200 -14.17 16.66 10.16
N GLY A 201 -13.98 17.48 9.12
CA GLY A 201 -14.62 18.78 8.91
C GLY A 201 -13.77 20.00 9.26
N PHE A 202 -12.47 19.84 9.54
CA PHE A 202 -11.59 21.00 9.69
C PHE A 202 -11.38 21.72 8.37
N LEU A 203 -11.35 23.07 8.43
CA LEU A 203 -11.06 23.89 7.25
C LEU A 203 -9.61 23.64 6.77
N PRO A 204 -9.32 23.73 5.46
CA PRO A 204 -8.02 23.39 4.89
C PRO A 204 -6.82 23.99 5.64
N GLY A 205 -6.74 25.29 5.83
CA GLY A 205 -5.61 25.91 6.54
C GLY A 205 -5.52 25.54 8.03
N VAL A 206 -6.61 25.13 8.65
CA VAL A 206 -6.65 24.65 10.05
C VAL A 206 -6.18 23.22 10.13
N SER A 207 -6.62 22.36 9.20
CA SER A 207 -6.15 20.97 9.12
C SER A 207 -4.64 20.89 8.90
N ASP A 208 -4.10 21.69 7.98
CA ASP A 208 -2.66 21.75 7.71
C ASP A 208 -1.86 22.13 8.97
N LEU A 209 -2.34 23.11 9.74
CA LEU A 209 -1.68 23.53 10.98
C LEU A 209 -1.78 22.47 12.09
N ILE A 210 -2.95 21.83 12.27
CA ILE A 210 -3.19 20.82 13.32
C ILE A 210 -2.47 19.50 13.00
N ALA A 211 -2.28 19.16 11.73
CA ALA A 211 -1.60 17.95 11.32
C ALA A 211 -0.17 17.84 11.91
N TYR A 212 0.57 18.93 12.07
CA TYR A 212 1.91 18.89 12.69
C TYR A 212 1.92 18.35 14.12
N PRO A 213 1.20 18.93 15.10
CA PRO A 213 1.13 18.36 16.44
C PRO A 213 0.45 17.00 16.47
N SER A 214 -0.52 16.73 15.58
CA SER A 214 -1.20 15.44 15.52
C SER A 214 -0.25 14.33 15.09
N THR A 215 0.51 14.49 14.04
CA THR A 215 1.52 13.52 13.58
C THR A 215 2.62 13.32 14.65
N TRP A 216 3.00 14.37 15.36
CA TRP A 216 3.94 14.24 16.47
C TRP A 216 3.38 13.35 17.59
N VAL A 217 2.09 13.50 17.96
CA VAL A 217 1.42 12.66 18.97
C VAL A 217 1.30 11.21 18.48
N LEU A 218 0.94 11.01 17.21
CA LEU A 218 0.85 9.67 16.61
C LEU A 218 2.20 8.95 16.73
N ARG A 219 3.28 9.59 16.31
CA ARG A 219 4.62 9.00 16.28
C ARG A 219 5.21 8.74 17.66
N ASN A 220 5.00 9.64 18.61
CA ASN A 220 5.70 9.58 19.90
C ASN A 220 4.90 8.92 21.03
N PHE A 221 3.58 8.71 20.83
CA PHE A 221 2.71 8.15 21.86
C PHE A 221 1.79 7.05 21.37
N ARG A 222 0.94 7.31 20.35
CA ARG A 222 -0.13 6.35 19.95
C ARG A 222 0.39 5.14 19.19
N GLN A 223 1.36 5.35 18.32
CA GLN A 223 1.95 4.32 17.44
C GLN A 223 3.48 4.29 17.59
N LYS A 224 3.96 4.61 18.78
CA LYS A 224 5.40 4.78 19.05
C LYS A 224 6.22 3.56 18.63
N GLU A 225 5.79 2.34 19.00
CA GLU A 225 6.51 1.11 18.65
C GLU A 225 6.70 0.96 17.14
N PHE A 226 5.65 1.21 16.38
CA PHE A 226 5.70 1.15 14.92
C PHE A 226 6.66 2.22 14.35
N TRP A 227 6.53 3.48 14.79
CA TRP A 227 7.36 4.56 14.28
C TRP A 227 8.82 4.46 14.72
N ASP A 228 9.10 3.88 15.89
CA ASP A 228 10.46 3.57 16.32
C ASP A 228 11.11 2.50 15.43
N ALA A 229 10.31 1.53 14.95
CA ALA A 229 10.80 0.45 14.11
C ALA A 229 11.04 0.89 12.64
N VAL A 230 10.10 1.66 12.06
CA VAL A 230 10.19 2.04 10.64
C VAL A 230 10.92 3.35 10.38
N GLY A 231 11.00 4.24 11.38
CA GLY A 231 11.66 5.53 11.27
C GLY A 231 11.13 6.43 10.17
N ASN A 232 11.98 7.36 9.70
CA ASN A 232 11.67 8.19 8.52
C ASN A 232 12.26 7.56 7.26
N PHE A 233 11.81 6.35 6.93
CA PHE A 233 12.25 5.65 5.74
C PHE A 233 11.94 6.45 4.48
N ASP A 234 12.90 6.50 3.55
CA ASP A 234 12.80 7.12 2.24
C ASP A 234 13.31 6.15 1.17
N ALA A 235 12.40 5.67 0.35
CA ALA A 235 12.71 4.69 -0.69
C ALA A 235 13.43 5.27 -1.92
N LEU A 236 13.59 6.61 -2.02
CA LEU A 236 14.08 7.25 -3.24
C LEU A 236 15.47 6.80 -3.67
N SER A 237 16.35 6.49 -2.71
CA SER A 237 17.69 5.97 -3.01
C SER A 237 17.63 4.61 -3.72
N TYR A 238 16.72 3.75 -3.30
CA TYR A 238 16.51 2.43 -3.91
C TYR A 238 15.82 2.53 -5.28
N TRP A 239 14.87 3.47 -5.44
CA TRP A 239 14.30 3.80 -6.74
C TRP A 239 15.36 4.29 -7.73
N LYS A 240 16.32 5.10 -7.27
CA LYS A 240 17.45 5.57 -8.07
C LYS A 240 18.33 4.42 -8.56
N GLU A 241 18.56 3.42 -7.74
CA GLU A 241 19.40 2.25 -8.05
C GLU A 241 18.63 1.14 -8.77
N LEU A 242 17.29 1.24 -8.88
CA LEU A 242 16.45 0.19 -9.45
C LEU A 242 16.90 -0.17 -10.88
N SER A 243 17.21 -1.44 -11.11
CA SER A 243 17.69 -1.97 -12.42
C SER A 243 16.61 -2.73 -13.19
N VAL A 244 15.54 -3.17 -12.54
CA VAL A 244 14.46 -3.93 -13.17
C VAL A 244 13.36 -3.00 -13.69
N PRO A 245 12.53 -3.43 -14.66
CA PRO A 245 11.33 -2.69 -15.05
C PRO A 245 10.37 -2.51 -13.90
N ALA A 246 9.76 -1.33 -13.79
CA ALA A 246 8.78 -1.01 -12.76
C ALA A 246 7.56 -0.31 -13.33
N LEU A 247 6.37 -0.71 -12.86
CA LEU A 247 5.10 -0.02 -13.05
C LEU A 247 4.65 0.56 -11.70
N VAL A 248 4.43 1.87 -11.65
CA VAL A 248 3.96 2.57 -10.44
C VAL A 248 2.58 3.17 -10.73
N MET A 249 1.63 2.95 -9.83
CA MET A 249 0.22 3.26 -10.05
C MET A 249 -0.35 4.07 -8.89
N TYR A 250 -1.02 5.17 -9.18
CA TYR A 250 -1.65 6.04 -8.18
C TYR A 250 -3.11 6.34 -8.52
N GLY A 251 -3.93 6.61 -7.50
CA GLY A 251 -5.23 7.22 -7.66
C GLY A 251 -5.13 8.75 -7.54
N SER A 252 -5.82 9.51 -8.41
CA SER A 252 -5.77 10.99 -8.35
C SER A 252 -6.38 11.55 -7.07
N ASP A 253 -7.36 10.84 -6.50
CA ASP A 253 -8.12 11.25 -5.32
C ASP A 253 -7.69 10.50 -4.04
N ASP A 254 -6.49 9.93 -4.05
CA ASP A 254 -5.95 9.16 -2.92
C ASP A 254 -5.72 10.06 -1.69
N PRO A 255 -6.46 9.86 -0.58
CA PRO A 255 -6.28 10.66 0.62
C PRO A 255 -5.07 10.26 1.46
N ASN A 256 -4.45 9.12 1.17
CA ASN A 256 -3.36 8.56 1.96
C ASN A 256 -2.00 8.82 1.31
N VAL A 257 -1.93 8.80 -0.04
CA VAL A 257 -0.70 8.97 -0.80
C VAL A 257 -0.85 10.13 -1.78
N PRO A 258 0.01 11.15 -1.72
CA PRO A 258 -0.05 12.29 -2.65
C PRO A 258 0.48 11.88 -4.02
N ALA A 259 -0.44 11.48 -4.92
CA ALA A 259 -0.13 10.92 -6.24
C ALA A 259 0.80 11.80 -7.07
N GLU A 260 0.47 13.08 -7.26
CA GLU A 260 1.27 14.00 -8.09
C GLU A 260 2.66 14.28 -7.49
N ALA A 261 2.76 14.43 -6.16
CA ALA A 261 4.04 14.64 -5.50
C ALA A 261 4.91 13.37 -5.58
N SER A 262 4.31 12.19 -5.43
CA SER A 262 5.00 10.91 -5.58
C SER A 262 5.49 10.71 -7.01
N LYS A 263 4.64 10.95 -8.00
CA LYS A 263 5.01 10.90 -9.44
C LYS A 263 6.16 11.84 -9.76
N ALA A 264 6.03 13.13 -9.41
CA ALA A 264 7.07 14.13 -9.70
C ALA A 264 8.43 13.74 -9.11
N ARG A 265 8.44 13.11 -7.93
CA ARG A 265 9.66 12.66 -7.29
C ARG A 265 10.32 11.49 -8.02
N LEU A 266 9.53 10.52 -8.52
CA LEU A 266 10.04 9.42 -9.36
C LEU A 266 10.53 9.93 -10.72
N GLU A 267 9.79 10.79 -11.38
CA GLU A 267 10.17 11.39 -12.67
C GLU A 267 11.47 12.19 -12.57
N SER A 268 11.74 12.81 -11.42
CA SER A 268 13.02 13.52 -11.20
C SER A 268 14.26 12.64 -11.27
N LEU A 269 14.09 11.31 -11.16
CA LEU A 269 15.18 10.34 -11.31
C LEU A 269 15.61 10.13 -12.77
N ASN A 270 14.80 10.56 -13.74
CA ASN A 270 15.03 10.40 -15.18
C ASN A 270 15.38 8.95 -15.57
N LYS A 271 14.56 7.98 -15.13
CA LYS A 271 14.78 6.56 -15.39
C LYS A 271 13.76 6.01 -16.38
N ASP A 272 14.23 5.44 -17.49
CA ASP A 272 13.38 4.90 -18.56
C ASP A 272 12.71 3.55 -18.18
N ASN A 273 13.20 2.90 -17.14
CA ASN A 273 12.64 1.63 -16.64
C ASN A 273 11.55 1.78 -15.59
N ILE A 274 11.09 3.00 -15.29
CA ILE A 274 9.99 3.28 -14.37
C ILE A 274 8.84 3.92 -15.15
N GLU A 275 7.73 3.22 -15.29
CA GLU A 275 6.48 3.75 -15.82
C GLU A 275 5.57 4.18 -14.67
N VAL A 276 5.01 5.40 -14.73
CA VAL A 276 4.10 5.92 -13.69
C VAL A 276 2.74 6.23 -14.31
N LYS A 277 1.67 5.66 -13.74
CA LYS A 277 0.28 5.90 -14.14
C LYS A 277 -0.52 6.51 -13.00
N ILE A 278 -1.37 7.49 -13.31
CA ILE A 278 -2.38 8.04 -12.39
C ILE A 278 -3.76 7.74 -12.95
N TYR A 279 -4.63 7.16 -12.11
CA TYR A 279 -6.01 6.80 -12.47
C TYR A 279 -6.96 7.86 -11.93
N GLU A 280 -7.53 8.63 -12.83
CA GLU A 280 -8.43 9.74 -12.51
C GLU A 280 -9.67 9.28 -11.76
N GLY A 281 -9.99 9.95 -10.64
CA GLY A 281 -11.12 9.67 -9.77
C GLY A 281 -11.00 8.40 -8.93
N SER A 282 -9.85 7.70 -8.96
CA SER A 282 -9.58 6.58 -8.07
C SER A 282 -8.93 7.07 -6.78
N GLU A 283 -9.34 6.46 -5.66
CA GLU A 283 -8.74 6.66 -4.35
C GLU A 283 -7.65 5.61 -4.05
N HIS A 284 -7.30 5.42 -2.78
CA HIS A 284 -6.22 4.54 -2.32
C HIS A 284 -6.36 3.07 -2.75
N ALA A 285 -7.56 2.58 -2.95
CA ALA A 285 -7.76 1.19 -3.39
C ALA A 285 -7.75 1.02 -4.92
N LEU A 286 -7.43 2.06 -5.68
CA LEU A 286 -7.58 2.11 -7.15
C LEU A 286 -8.94 1.60 -7.62
N GLN A 287 -10.00 1.98 -6.90
CA GLN A 287 -11.36 1.63 -7.26
C GLN A 287 -11.88 2.50 -8.41
N ASP A 288 -12.97 2.04 -9.01
CA ASP A 288 -13.68 2.81 -10.01
C ASP A 288 -14.06 4.21 -9.52
N PRO A 289 -14.09 5.22 -10.41
CA PRO A 289 -14.53 6.56 -10.05
C PRO A 289 -15.93 6.58 -9.45
N PRO A 290 -16.24 7.54 -8.53
CA PRO A 290 -17.56 7.67 -7.94
C PRO A 290 -18.67 7.72 -8.98
N GLY A 291 -19.81 7.05 -8.71
CA GLY A 291 -21.00 7.07 -9.57
C GLY A 291 -21.00 6.11 -10.74
N LYS A 292 -19.95 5.28 -10.92
CA LYS A 292 -19.93 4.21 -11.96
C LYS A 292 -20.49 2.86 -11.49
N GLY A 293 -21.17 2.82 -10.35
CA GLY A 293 -21.74 1.60 -9.80
C GLY A 293 -21.05 1.13 -8.52
N ASN A 294 -20.83 -0.17 -8.39
CA ASN A 294 -20.12 -0.73 -7.24
C ASN A 294 -18.63 -0.39 -7.28
N ASP A 295 -18.05 -0.17 -6.13
CA ASP A 295 -16.62 0.15 -5.99
C ASP A 295 -15.79 -1.12 -6.15
N HIS A 296 -15.45 -1.47 -7.37
CA HIS A 296 -14.51 -2.56 -7.67
C HIS A 296 -13.08 -2.03 -7.83
N PHE A 297 -12.10 -2.89 -7.63
CA PHE A 297 -10.75 -2.61 -8.10
C PHE A 297 -10.84 -2.35 -9.61
N ARG A 298 -10.36 -1.19 -10.06
CA ARG A 298 -10.53 -0.71 -11.43
C ARG A 298 -9.96 -1.70 -12.42
N ILE A 299 -10.81 -2.19 -13.32
CA ILE A 299 -10.42 -3.22 -14.28
C ILE A 299 -9.28 -2.78 -15.21
N GLU A 300 -9.23 -1.49 -15.56
CA GLU A 300 -8.14 -0.90 -16.32
C GLU A 300 -6.80 -1.03 -15.58
N ALA A 301 -6.77 -0.77 -14.27
CA ALA A 301 -5.58 -0.91 -13.46
C ALA A 301 -5.13 -2.38 -13.35
N LEU A 302 -6.07 -3.30 -13.17
CA LEU A 302 -5.78 -4.74 -13.17
C LEU A 302 -5.23 -5.21 -14.54
N ALA A 303 -5.79 -4.71 -15.64
CA ALA A 303 -5.31 -5.01 -16.98
C ALA A 303 -3.91 -4.48 -17.22
N ASP A 304 -3.63 -3.25 -16.80
CA ASP A 304 -2.29 -2.64 -16.90
C ASP A 304 -1.24 -3.45 -16.13
N ILE A 305 -1.56 -3.94 -14.93
CA ILE A 305 -0.67 -4.83 -14.16
C ILE A 305 -0.38 -6.11 -14.95
N LYS A 306 -1.43 -6.78 -15.43
CA LYS A 306 -1.28 -8.01 -16.23
C LYS A 306 -0.44 -7.76 -17.48
N ASP A 307 -0.77 -6.73 -18.27
CA ASP A 307 -0.09 -6.43 -19.52
C ASP A 307 1.39 -6.07 -19.28
N PHE A 308 1.69 -5.33 -18.21
CA PHE A 308 3.06 -5.06 -17.79
C PHE A 308 3.82 -6.34 -17.45
N ILE A 309 3.24 -7.24 -16.63
CA ILE A 309 3.87 -8.54 -16.27
C ILE A 309 4.25 -9.31 -17.54
N PHE A 310 3.36 -9.40 -18.52
CA PHE A 310 3.62 -10.13 -19.76
C PHE A 310 4.58 -9.40 -20.72
N SER A 311 4.72 -8.09 -20.64
CA SER A 311 5.65 -7.30 -21.47
C SER A 311 7.11 -7.44 -21.06
N VAL A 312 7.39 -7.73 -19.79
CA VAL A 312 8.74 -7.95 -19.28
C VAL A 312 9.31 -9.22 -19.91
N LYS A 313 10.52 -9.12 -20.48
CA LYS A 313 11.19 -10.22 -21.20
C LYS A 313 11.95 -11.13 -20.29
#